data_8b57b16513870d00e8d1f8b9b906227f
#
_entry.id   8b57b16513870d00e8d1f8b9b906227f
#
_cell.length_a   1.000
_cell.length_b   1.000
_cell.length_c   1.000
_cell.angle_alpha   90.00
_cell.angle_beta   90.00
_cell.angle_gamma   90.00
#
_symmetry.space_group_name_H-M   'P 1'
#
loop_
_entity.id
_entity.type
_entity.pdbx_description
1 polymer ?
#
loop_
_entity_poly.entity_id
_entity_poly.type
_entity_poly.pdbx_seq_one_letter_code
_entity_poly.pdbx_strand_id
1 'polypeptide(L)'
;GQTVGYVANEDVFNSAREAVQERINYADTDHAKWTVEPTYTVTVAHKTMDENEMADAILKSASDEISEGTALYLDGELTAVCSDGVSLQSYLSSLLEPYEDPENANVTVGFNKEVTLENGIYFNDSFQDEADVEKELSGVQQQEKIYTVGAGDTLWSIAQKNDLTFRELCELNTNFKGAPLNEKSNIQAGDELIVTKQEATLEVRITKVETWQEEIPYTTETTTSNEYTVGTKKTVQNGVNGLRQITAQRVYNTDGIQLSQKILSTEVVQEPVTEKIVKGTKKVTSSTSYITGSGQFIWPVPGYR
;
A
#
# COMPACT_ATOMS: atom_id res chain seq x y z
N GLY A 1 -23.25 -44.20 -27.55
CA GLY A 1 -23.65 -43.53 -26.34
C GLY A 1 -23.57 -44.50 -25.17
N GLN A 2 -23.05 -44.04 -24.05
CA GLN A 2 -22.99 -44.79 -22.79
C GLN A 2 -24.25 -44.50 -22.01
N THR A 3 -24.87 -45.52 -21.38
CA THR A 3 -26.00 -45.33 -20.47
C THR A 3 -25.49 -44.77 -19.16
N VAL A 4 -25.89 -43.53 -18.80
CA VAL A 4 -25.49 -42.84 -17.59
C VAL A 4 -26.29 -43.31 -16.37
N GLY A 5 -27.61 -43.54 -16.57
CA GLY A 5 -28.51 -44.00 -15.50
C GLY A 5 -29.94 -44.09 -15.93
N TYR A 6 -30.83 -44.36 -14.97
CA TYR A 6 -32.27 -44.46 -15.18
C TYR A 6 -32.98 -43.47 -14.22
N VAL A 7 -33.95 -42.72 -14.75
CA VAL A 7 -34.78 -41.80 -13.97
C VAL A 7 -36.25 -42.18 -14.09
N ALA A 8 -37.06 -41.72 -13.14
CA ALA A 8 -38.48 -42.04 -13.11
C ALA A 8 -39.26 -41.34 -14.24
N ASN A 9 -38.85 -40.18 -14.64
CA ASN A 9 -39.45 -39.37 -15.70
C ASN A 9 -38.46 -38.32 -16.22
N GLU A 10 -38.87 -37.58 -17.23
CA GLU A 10 -38.05 -36.52 -17.86
C GLU A 10 -37.80 -35.32 -16.94
N ASP A 11 -38.73 -34.99 -16.04
CA ASP A 11 -38.55 -33.85 -15.14
C ASP A 11 -37.36 -34.05 -14.23
N VAL A 12 -37.18 -35.25 -13.64
CA VAL A 12 -36.02 -35.59 -12.81
C VAL A 12 -34.68 -35.41 -13.58
N PHE A 13 -34.69 -35.83 -14.86
CA PHE A 13 -33.49 -35.61 -15.68
C PHE A 13 -33.23 -34.14 -15.97
N ASN A 14 -34.25 -33.36 -16.28
CA ASN A 14 -34.10 -31.93 -16.55
C ASN A 14 -33.62 -31.17 -15.31
N SER A 15 -34.17 -31.47 -14.12
CA SER A 15 -33.71 -30.92 -12.86
C SER A 15 -32.25 -31.28 -12.56
N ALA A 16 -31.86 -32.55 -12.79
CA ALA A 16 -30.46 -32.99 -12.62
C ALA A 16 -29.53 -32.24 -13.60
N ARG A 17 -29.93 -32.04 -14.83
CA ARG A 17 -29.17 -31.28 -15.82
C ARG A 17 -28.99 -29.80 -15.39
N GLU A 18 -30.05 -29.16 -14.90
CA GLU A 18 -29.97 -27.79 -14.36
C GLU A 18 -29.02 -27.73 -13.19
N ALA A 19 -29.13 -28.67 -12.25
CA ALA A 19 -28.24 -28.78 -11.10
C ALA A 19 -26.75 -28.94 -11.49
N VAL A 20 -26.47 -29.72 -12.55
CA VAL A 20 -25.12 -29.85 -13.11
C VAL A 20 -24.64 -28.52 -13.66
N GLN A 21 -25.45 -27.81 -14.43
CA GLN A 21 -25.09 -26.51 -15.01
C GLN A 21 -24.82 -25.45 -13.94
N GLU A 22 -25.54 -25.50 -12.82
CA GLU A 22 -25.30 -24.59 -11.67
C GLU A 22 -24.02 -24.91 -10.91
N ARG A 23 -23.56 -26.17 -10.95
CA ARG A 23 -22.31 -26.59 -10.27
C ARG A 23 -21.05 -26.26 -11.07
N ILE A 24 -21.16 -26.08 -12.40
CA ILE A 24 -20.02 -25.74 -13.25
C ILE A 24 -19.72 -24.26 -13.09
N ASN A 25 -18.47 -23.94 -12.77
CA ASN A 25 -18.00 -22.57 -12.71
C ASN A 25 -17.66 -22.07 -14.12
N TYR A 26 -18.44 -21.10 -14.60
CA TYR A 26 -18.26 -20.41 -15.89
C TYR A 26 -17.49 -19.10 -15.73
N ALA A 27 -16.57 -19.00 -14.77
CA ALA A 27 -15.76 -17.79 -14.55
C ALA A 27 -14.89 -17.47 -15.77
N ASP A 28 -14.54 -18.49 -16.53
CA ASP A 28 -13.93 -18.34 -17.85
C ASP A 28 -15.01 -18.02 -18.89
N THR A 29 -14.97 -16.80 -19.44
CA THR A 29 -15.94 -16.30 -20.42
C THR A 29 -15.80 -16.89 -21.81
N ASP A 30 -14.72 -17.64 -22.08
CA ASP A 30 -14.46 -18.23 -23.40
C ASP A 30 -15.26 -19.49 -23.66
N HIS A 31 -15.82 -20.09 -22.61
CA HIS A 31 -16.67 -21.27 -22.74
C HIS A 31 -18.15 -20.92 -22.89
N ALA A 32 -18.76 -21.45 -23.95
CA ALA A 32 -20.21 -21.45 -24.09
C ALA A 32 -20.83 -22.29 -22.95
N LYS A 33 -22.04 -21.88 -22.49
CA LYS A 33 -22.75 -22.66 -21.49
C LYS A 33 -22.85 -24.14 -21.91
N TRP A 34 -22.22 -24.99 -21.09
CA TRP A 34 -22.20 -26.43 -21.34
C TRP A 34 -23.63 -27.00 -21.35
N THR A 35 -23.97 -27.77 -22.35
CA THR A 35 -25.30 -28.35 -22.48
C THR A 35 -25.21 -29.86 -22.66
N VAL A 36 -25.95 -30.59 -21.85
CA VAL A 36 -26.14 -32.03 -22.04
C VAL A 36 -27.31 -32.25 -23.00
N GLU A 37 -27.05 -32.81 -24.14
CA GLU A 37 -28.11 -33.29 -25.05
C GLU A 37 -28.37 -34.77 -24.81
N PRO A 38 -29.43 -35.13 -24.06
CA PRO A 38 -29.71 -36.54 -23.79
C PRO A 38 -30.39 -37.20 -24.97
N THR A 39 -29.97 -38.41 -25.23
CA THR A 39 -30.82 -39.35 -25.92
C THR A 39 -31.39 -40.31 -24.90
N TYR A 40 -32.68 -40.34 -24.75
CA TYR A 40 -33.32 -41.28 -23.82
C TYR A 40 -34.32 -42.19 -24.51
N THR A 41 -34.44 -43.37 -23.96
CA THR A 41 -35.41 -44.39 -24.40
C THR A 41 -36.23 -44.82 -23.19
N VAL A 42 -37.52 -45.06 -23.43
CA VAL A 42 -38.40 -45.62 -22.38
C VAL A 42 -38.06 -47.11 -22.22
N THR A 43 -37.71 -47.47 -20.99
CA THR A 43 -37.40 -48.88 -20.67
C THR A 43 -37.93 -49.20 -19.26
N VAL A 44 -37.92 -50.49 -18.92
CA VAL A 44 -38.28 -50.94 -17.56
C VAL A 44 -37.01 -51.01 -16.74
N ALA A 45 -36.93 -50.18 -15.69
CA ALA A 45 -35.83 -50.16 -14.73
C ALA A 45 -36.28 -50.64 -13.32
N HIS A 46 -35.41 -51.39 -12.68
CA HIS A 46 -35.69 -51.86 -11.31
C HIS A 46 -35.30 -50.83 -10.24
N LYS A 47 -34.40 -49.94 -10.56
CA LYS A 47 -33.94 -48.84 -9.70
C LYS A 47 -33.81 -47.57 -10.54
N THR A 48 -34.40 -46.50 -10.09
CA THR A 48 -34.26 -45.15 -10.65
C THR A 48 -33.43 -44.29 -9.71
N MET A 49 -32.68 -43.38 -10.29
CA MET A 49 -31.89 -42.34 -9.61
C MET A 49 -32.78 -41.14 -9.26
N ASP A 50 -32.52 -40.50 -8.15
CA ASP A 50 -33.05 -39.19 -7.88
C ASP A 50 -32.27 -38.09 -8.64
N GLU A 51 -32.64 -36.83 -8.45
CA GLU A 51 -32.01 -35.66 -9.10
C GLU A 51 -30.53 -35.59 -8.82
N ASN A 52 -30.11 -35.74 -7.56
CA ASN A 52 -28.70 -35.63 -7.17
C ASN A 52 -27.86 -36.81 -7.65
N GLU A 53 -28.39 -38.05 -7.51
CA GLU A 53 -27.74 -39.24 -8.03
C GLU A 53 -27.54 -39.15 -9.57
N MET A 54 -28.52 -38.60 -10.29
CA MET A 54 -28.41 -38.40 -11.74
C MET A 54 -27.44 -37.29 -12.08
N ALA A 55 -27.44 -36.15 -11.36
CA ALA A 55 -26.48 -35.06 -11.53
C ALA A 55 -25.03 -35.58 -11.39
N ASP A 56 -24.76 -36.33 -10.31
CA ASP A 56 -23.44 -36.92 -10.06
C ASP A 56 -23.04 -37.92 -11.18
N ALA A 57 -23.99 -38.70 -11.68
CA ALA A 57 -23.74 -39.61 -12.77
C ALA A 57 -23.44 -38.91 -14.11
N ILE A 58 -24.12 -37.77 -14.36
CA ILE A 58 -23.84 -36.90 -15.52
C ILE A 58 -22.42 -36.33 -15.41
N LEU A 59 -22.07 -35.70 -14.25
CA LEU A 59 -20.74 -35.16 -14.01
C LEU A 59 -19.65 -36.21 -14.19
N LYS A 60 -19.86 -37.41 -13.65
CA LYS A 60 -18.92 -38.51 -13.82
C LYS A 60 -18.79 -38.97 -15.28
N SER A 61 -19.88 -38.93 -16.06
CA SER A 61 -19.85 -39.30 -17.48
C SER A 61 -19.18 -38.24 -18.36
N ALA A 62 -19.09 -37.00 -17.86
CA ALA A 62 -18.48 -35.86 -18.54
C ALA A 62 -17.05 -35.58 -18.05
N SER A 63 -16.41 -36.50 -17.34
CA SER A 63 -15.06 -36.34 -16.80
C SER A 63 -13.97 -36.08 -17.84
N ASP A 64 -14.24 -36.30 -19.10
CA ASP A 64 -13.34 -35.96 -20.21
C ASP A 64 -13.41 -34.45 -20.57
N GLU A 65 -14.46 -33.73 -20.13
CA GLU A 65 -14.69 -32.33 -20.46
C GLU A 65 -14.59 -31.42 -19.22
N ILE A 66 -15.00 -31.91 -18.05
CA ILE A 66 -15.04 -31.15 -16.79
C ILE A 66 -14.49 -31.99 -15.65
N SER A 67 -13.82 -31.31 -14.71
CA SER A 67 -13.23 -31.92 -13.50
C SER A 67 -13.35 -30.99 -12.28
N GLU A 68 -13.27 -31.59 -11.09
CA GLU A 68 -13.11 -30.82 -9.85
C GLU A 68 -11.74 -30.17 -9.82
N GLY A 69 -11.67 -28.93 -9.35
CA GLY A 69 -10.44 -28.17 -9.20
C GLY A 69 -10.58 -27.00 -8.28
N THR A 70 -9.52 -26.26 -8.13
CA THR A 70 -9.44 -25.02 -7.34
C THR A 70 -9.00 -23.87 -8.25
N ALA A 71 -9.85 -22.85 -8.35
CA ALA A 71 -9.50 -21.61 -9.03
C ALA A 71 -8.86 -20.62 -8.09
N LEU A 72 -7.84 -19.94 -8.58
CA LEU A 72 -7.17 -18.80 -7.96
C LEU A 72 -7.70 -17.52 -8.57
N TYR A 73 -8.21 -16.64 -7.72
CA TYR A 73 -8.59 -15.28 -8.10
C TYR A 73 -7.64 -14.28 -7.44
N LEU A 74 -7.20 -13.30 -8.21
CA LEU A 74 -6.45 -12.15 -7.74
C LEU A 74 -7.29 -10.89 -7.97
N ASP A 75 -7.62 -10.15 -6.90
CA ASP A 75 -8.51 -8.99 -6.93
C ASP A 75 -9.88 -9.29 -7.60
N GLY A 76 -10.37 -10.53 -7.48
CA GLY A 76 -11.61 -11.00 -8.07
C GLY A 76 -11.52 -11.41 -9.54
N GLU A 77 -10.34 -11.35 -10.16
CA GLU A 77 -10.10 -11.84 -11.52
C GLU A 77 -9.56 -13.27 -11.50
N LEU A 78 -10.15 -14.16 -12.31
CA LEU A 78 -9.67 -15.54 -12.47
C LEU A 78 -8.25 -15.52 -13.04
N THR A 79 -7.30 -16.08 -12.30
CA THR A 79 -5.89 -16.12 -12.71
C THR A 79 -5.49 -17.51 -13.16
N ALA A 80 -5.90 -18.56 -12.43
CA ALA A 80 -5.54 -19.94 -12.73
C ALA A 80 -6.58 -20.91 -12.20
N VAL A 81 -6.61 -22.10 -12.77
CA VAL A 81 -7.33 -23.27 -12.24
C VAL A 81 -6.35 -24.41 -12.08
N CYS A 82 -6.27 -25.01 -10.88
CA CYS A 82 -5.37 -26.11 -10.57
C CYS A 82 -6.14 -27.35 -10.11
N SER A 83 -5.59 -28.52 -10.38
CA SER A 83 -6.17 -29.79 -9.92
C SER A 83 -5.93 -30.05 -8.43
N ASP A 84 -4.82 -29.55 -7.87
CA ASP A 84 -4.45 -29.67 -6.46
C ASP A 84 -4.46 -28.32 -5.74
N GLY A 85 -5.64 -27.93 -5.22
CA GLY A 85 -5.79 -26.71 -4.43
C GLY A 85 -5.03 -26.73 -3.11
N VAL A 86 -4.69 -27.92 -2.58
CA VAL A 86 -3.91 -28.02 -1.34
C VAL A 86 -2.46 -27.62 -1.57
N SER A 87 -1.86 -28.09 -2.66
CA SER A 87 -0.51 -27.69 -3.05
C SER A 87 -0.44 -26.17 -3.32
N LEU A 88 -1.40 -25.62 -4.05
CA LEU A 88 -1.49 -24.18 -4.32
C LEU A 88 -1.62 -23.36 -3.02
N GLN A 89 -2.48 -23.78 -2.09
CA GLN A 89 -2.61 -23.14 -0.79
C GLN A 89 -1.32 -23.22 0.02
N SER A 90 -0.64 -24.37 -0.01
CA SER A 90 0.63 -24.58 0.69
C SER A 90 1.72 -23.68 0.12
N TYR A 91 1.78 -23.53 -1.20
CA TYR A 91 2.70 -22.59 -1.86
C TYR A 91 2.44 -21.16 -1.42
N LEU A 92 1.20 -20.67 -1.51
CA LEU A 92 0.83 -19.31 -1.06
C LEU A 92 1.20 -19.09 0.42
N SER A 93 0.94 -20.06 1.28
CA SER A 93 1.31 -19.98 2.70
C SER A 93 2.82 -19.90 2.89
N SER A 94 3.59 -20.68 2.12
CA SER A 94 5.06 -20.69 2.19
C SER A 94 5.69 -19.33 1.84
N LEU A 95 5.01 -18.51 1.03
CA LEU A 95 5.45 -17.15 0.70
C LEU A 95 5.29 -16.18 1.89
N LEU A 96 4.31 -16.41 2.76
CA LEU A 96 4.00 -15.55 3.92
C LEU A 96 4.77 -15.95 5.17
N GLU A 97 4.95 -17.26 5.41
CA GLU A 97 5.55 -17.85 6.61
C GLU A 97 6.87 -17.19 7.07
N PRO A 98 7.84 -16.85 6.18
CA PRO A 98 9.09 -16.23 6.58
C PRO A 98 8.95 -14.86 7.26
N TYR A 99 7.81 -14.21 7.06
CA TYR A 99 7.55 -12.83 7.52
C TYR A 99 6.51 -12.77 8.65
N GLU A 100 5.88 -13.89 8.98
CA GLU A 100 4.90 -13.98 10.06
C GLU A 100 5.59 -13.86 11.43
N ASP A 101 4.98 -13.13 12.33
CA ASP A 101 5.39 -13.00 13.73
C ASP A 101 4.21 -13.37 14.63
N PRO A 102 4.01 -14.67 14.93
CA PRO A 102 2.86 -15.14 15.71
C PRO A 102 2.81 -14.59 17.13
N GLU A 103 3.93 -14.13 17.68
CA GLU A 103 3.99 -13.55 19.03
C GLU A 103 3.62 -12.06 19.04
N ASN A 104 3.56 -11.41 17.89
CA ASN A 104 3.29 -9.98 17.75
C ASN A 104 1.99 -9.71 17.01
N ALA A 105 0.90 -9.56 17.75
CA ALA A 105 -0.42 -9.26 17.19
C ALA A 105 -0.50 -7.93 16.41
N ASN A 106 0.52 -7.07 16.49
CA ASN A 106 0.60 -5.83 15.72
C ASN A 106 1.24 -6.02 14.32
N VAL A 107 1.66 -7.23 13.99
CA VAL A 107 2.21 -7.60 12.69
C VAL A 107 1.22 -8.50 11.97
N THR A 108 0.85 -8.15 10.76
CA THR A 108 0.06 -8.99 9.85
C THR A 108 0.74 -9.05 8.51
N VAL A 109 0.76 -10.25 7.93
CA VAL A 109 1.37 -10.52 6.64
C VAL A 109 0.29 -10.91 5.65
N GLY A 110 0.39 -10.45 4.43
CA GLY A 110 -0.55 -10.75 3.36
C GLY A 110 0.05 -10.40 2.01
N PHE A 111 -0.76 -10.38 0.98
CA PHE A 111 -0.33 -10.03 -0.36
C PHE A 111 -0.74 -8.60 -0.75
N ASN A 112 -0.13 -8.08 -1.80
CA ASN A 112 -0.50 -6.80 -2.41
C ASN A 112 -1.86 -6.83 -3.12
N LYS A 113 -2.39 -8.05 -3.40
CA LYS A 113 -3.69 -8.32 -4.01
C LYS A 113 -4.53 -9.18 -3.08
N GLU A 114 -5.86 -9.10 -3.24
CA GLU A 114 -6.77 -10.01 -2.60
C GLU A 114 -6.67 -11.38 -3.28
N VAL A 115 -6.35 -12.41 -2.51
CA VAL A 115 -6.18 -13.79 -2.98
C VAL A 115 -7.37 -14.61 -2.49
N THR A 116 -8.13 -15.17 -3.44
CA THR A 116 -9.25 -16.06 -3.12
C THR A 116 -9.07 -17.39 -3.84
N LEU A 117 -9.31 -18.48 -3.13
CA LEU A 117 -9.33 -19.83 -3.66
C LEU A 117 -10.76 -20.37 -3.64
N GLU A 118 -11.26 -20.82 -4.79
CA GLU A 118 -12.61 -21.36 -4.92
C GLU A 118 -12.56 -22.78 -5.49
N ASN A 119 -13.08 -23.74 -4.71
CA ASN A 119 -13.25 -25.10 -5.18
C ASN A 119 -14.53 -25.21 -6.00
N GLY A 120 -14.44 -25.90 -7.12
CA GLY A 120 -15.58 -26.04 -8.04
C GLY A 120 -15.33 -27.06 -9.11
N ILE A 121 -16.23 -27.08 -10.10
CA ILE A 121 -16.12 -27.88 -11.31
C ILE A 121 -15.76 -26.92 -12.45
N TYR A 122 -14.68 -27.22 -13.13
CA TYR A 122 -14.11 -26.40 -14.19
C TYR A 122 -13.91 -27.20 -15.45
N PHE A 123 -13.82 -26.55 -16.61
CA PHE A 123 -13.45 -27.20 -17.86
C PHE A 123 -12.01 -27.70 -17.83
N ASN A 124 -11.76 -28.88 -18.38
CA ASN A 124 -10.44 -29.53 -18.34
C ASN A 124 -9.35 -28.71 -19.05
N ASP A 125 -9.71 -27.94 -20.06
CA ASP A 125 -8.79 -27.04 -20.78
C ASP A 125 -8.45 -25.75 -20.03
N SER A 126 -9.18 -25.44 -18.97
CA SER A 126 -8.86 -24.32 -18.06
C SER A 126 -7.77 -24.66 -17.05
N PHE A 127 -7.46 -25.96 -16.87
CA PHE A 127 -6.47 -26.38 -15.86
C PHE A 127 -5.06 -26.07 -16.32
N GLN A 128 -4.30 -25.52 -15.39
CA GLN A 128 -2.89 -25.19 -15.55
C GLN A 128 -2.02 -26.08 -14.65
N ASP A 129 -0.77 -26.28 -15.05
CA ASP A 129 0.22 -26.95 -14.21
C ASP A 129 0.62 -26.04 -13.05
N GLU A 130 0.70 -26.58 -11.85
CA GLU A 130 1.04 -25.82 -10.63
C GLU A 130 2.37 -25.09 -10.75
N ALA A 131 3.38 -25.72 -11.34
CA ALA A 131 4.69 -25.10 -11.52
C ALA A 131 4.63 -23.87 -12.45
N ASP A 132 3.72 -23.89 -13.45
CA ASP A 132 3.50 -22.73 -14.32
C ASP A 132 2.77 -21.62 -13.57
N VAL A 133 1.78 -21.96 -12.74
CA VAL A 133 1.08 -20.98 -11.87
C VAL A 133 2.03 -20.36 -10.85
N GLU A 134 2.85 -21.14 -10.16
CA GLU A 134 3.87 -20.62 -9.25
C GLU A 134 4.84 -19.67 -9.95
N LYS A 135 5.26 -19.99 -11.15
CA LYS A 135 6.12 -19.15 -11.97
C LYS A 135 5.42 -17.87 -12.39
N GLU A 136 4.14 -17.92 -12.73
CA GLU A 136 3.34 -16.73 -13.06
C GLU A 136 3.16 -15.83 -11.85
N LEU A 137 2.86 -16.38 -10.68
CA LEU A 137 2.72 -15.63 -9.44
C LEU A 137 4.02 -14.96 -9.01
N SER A 138 5.15 -15.64 -9.15
CA SER A 138 6.49 -15.10 -8.90
C SER A 138 7.02 -14.23 -10.04
N GLY A 139 6.35 -14.23 -11.19
CA GLY A 139 6.72 -13.51 -12.38
C GLY A 139 6.51 -12.00 -12.27
N VAL A 140 7.09 -11.28 -13.21
CA VAL A 140 7.07 -9.83 -13.25
C VAL A 140 6.01 -9.36 -14.22
N GLN A 141 4.94 -8.73 -13.73
CA GLN A 141 3.90 -8.13 -14.57
C GLN A 141 4.37 -6.86 -15.27
N GLN A 142 5.15 -6.05 -14.59
CA GLN A 142 5.73 -4.84 -15.17
C GLN A 142 7.25 -4.93 -15.17
N GLN A 143 7.85 -4.79 -16.35
CA GLN A 143 9.30 -4.65 -16.44
C GLN A 143 9.70 -3.24 -16.01
N GLU A 144 10.83 -3.15 -15.32
CA GLU A 144 11.47 -1.88 -15.00
C GLU A 144 11.66 -1.03 -16.25
N LYS A 145 11.04 0.15 -16.28
CA LYS A 145 11.20 1.10 -17.36
C LYS A 145 12.26 2.13 -16.99
N ILE A 146 13.31 2.18 -17.75
CA ILE A 146 14.39 3.16 -17.61
C ILE A 146 14.11 4.33 -18.54
N TYR A 147 14.17 5.56 -18.00
CA TYR A 147 14.10 6.80 -18.74
C TYR A 147 15.49 7.41 -18.83
N THR A 148 15.95 7.65 -20.08
CA THR A 148 17.21 8.37 -20.32
C THR A 148 16.95 9.87 -20.29
N VAL A 149 17.61 10.58 -19.38
CA VAL A 149 17.47 12.03 -19.21
C VAL A 149 17.88 12.76 -20.48
N GLY A 150 16.99 13.58 -21.01
CA GLY A 150 17.22 14.44 -22.17
C GLY A 150 17.76 15.82 -21.78
N ALA A 151 18.28 16.53 -22.76
CA ALA A 151 18.71 17.92 -22.57
C ALA A 151 17.53 18.82 -22.20
N GLY A 152 17.61 19.51 -21.06
CA GLY A 152 16.55 20.38 -20.53
C GLY A 152 15.52 19.68 -19.66
N ASP A 153 15.66 18.37 -19.41
CA ASP A 153 14.81 17.68 -18.46
C ASP A 153 15.12 18.12 -17.02
N THR A 154 14.08 18.12 -16.21
CA THR A 154 14.13 18.28 -14.76
C THR A 154 13.50 17.08 -14.11
N LEU A 155 13.84 16.77 -12.85
CA LEU A 155 13.21 15.66 -12.13
C LEU A 155 11.68 15.76 -12.10
N TRP A 156 11.14 16.97 -11.99
CA TRP A 156 9.69 17.21 -12.04
C TRP A 156 9.09 16.92 -13.44
N SER A 157 9.77 17.36 -14.51
CA SER A 157 9.28 17.07 -15.86
C SER A 157 9.35 15.60 -16.20
N ILE A 158 10.35 14.88 -15.69
CA ILE A 158 10.50 13.42 -15.88
C ILE A 158 9.41 12.67 -15.11
N ALA A 159 9.16 13.05 -13.86
CA ALA A 159 8.08 12.48 -13.06
C ALA A 159 6.73 12.67 -13.79
N GLN A 160 6.39 13.89 -14.18
CA GLN A 160 5.15 14.20 -14.88
C GLN A 160 4.98 13.47 -16.22
N LYS A 161 6.06 13.33 -17.00
CA LYS A 161 6.05 12.59 -18.29
C LYS A 161 5.77 11.09 -18.14
N ASN A 162 6.00 10.55 -16.95
CA ASN A 162 5.82 9.13 -16.64
C ASN A 162 4.70 8.87 -15.61
N ASP A 163 3.77 9.83 -15.44
CA ASP A 163 2.63 9.75 -14.54
C ASP A 163 3.01 9.48 -13.07
N LEU A 164 4.20 9.95 -12.66
CA LEU A 164 4.71 9.85 -11.31
C LEU A 164 4.66 11.20 -10.59
N THR A 165 4.52 11.15 -9.28
CA THR A 165 4.88 12.28 -8.43
C THR A 165 6.42 12.38 -8.30
N PHE A 166 6.94 13.55 -7.96
CA PHE A 166 8.36 13.71 -7.67
C PHE A 166 8.84 12.76 -6.56
N ARG A 167 8.01 12.53 -5.56
CA ARG A 167 8.29 11.62 -4.45
C ARG A 167 8.46 10.19 -4.93
N GLU A 168 7.53 9.68 -5.73
CA GLU A 168 7.60 8.33 -6.30
C GLU A 168 8.84 8.16 -7.18
N LEU A 169 9.19 9.18 -8.00
CA LEU A 169 10.43 9.14 -8.77
C LEU A 169 11.67 9.01 -7.86
N CYS A 170 11.70 9.70 -6.72
CA CYS A 170 12.79 9.60 -5.76
C CYS A 170 12.83 8.23 -5.08
N GLU A 171 11.67 7.68 -4.71
CA GLU A 171 11.52 6.36 -4.09
C GLU A 171 11.96 5.21 -5.02
N LEU A 172 11.73 5.36 -6.33
CA LEU A 172 12.20 4.42 -7.35
C LEU A 172 13.73 4.46 -7.52
N ASN A 173 14.38 5.59 -7.26
CA ASN A 173 15.80 5.81 -7.54
C ASN A 173 16.63 5.97 -6.24
N THR A 174 16.59 4.96 -5.38
CA THR A 174 17.27 4.98 -4.07
C THR A 174 18.78 4.92 -4.16
N ASN A 175 19.34 4.56 -5.33
CA ASN A 175 20.78 4.45 -5.57
C ASN A 175 21.20 5.19 -6.87
N PHE A 176 20.74 6.40 -7.06
CA PHE A 176 21.17 7.24 -8.18
C PHE A 176 22.58 7.77 -7.93
N LYS A 177 23.55 7.37 -8.77
CA LYS A 177 24.97 7.75 -8.63
C LYS A 177 25.57 7.51 -7.23
N GLY A 178 25.12 6.44 -6.55
CA GLY A 178 25.62 6.06 -5.22
C GLY A 178 24.91 6.72 -4.05
N ALA A 179 23.84 7.46 -4.28
CA ALA A 179 23.01 8.08 -3.23
C ALA A 179 21.52 8.10 -3.63
N PRO A 180 20.57 8.20 -2.69
CA PRO A 180 19.17 8.37 -3.01
C PRO A 180 18.90 9.65 -3.79
N LEU A 181 18.08 9.54 -4.84
CA LEU A 181 17.62 10.70 -5.62
C LEU A 181 16.81 11.64 -4.72
N ASN A 182 17.07 12.93 -4.81
CA ASN A 182 16.36 13.98 -4.06
C ASN A 182 16.37 15.31 -4.79
N GLU A 183 15.75 16.35 -4.24
CA GLU A 183 15.65 17.68 -4.85
C GLU A 183 17.01 18.34 -5.19
N LYS A 184 18.08 17.93 -4.50
CA LYS A 184 19.43 18.47 -4.71
C LYS A 184 20.26 17.62 -5.67
N SER A 185 19.71 16.50 -6.14
CA SER A 185 20.41 15.61 -7.06
C SER A 185 20.58 16.29 -8.42
N ASN A 186 21.81 16.28 -8.92
CA ASN A 186 22.12 16.85 -10.22
C ASN A 186 22.01 15.78 -11.31
N ILE A 187 21.01 15.92 -12.18
CA ILE A 187 20.82 15.07 -13.35
C ILE A 187 21.45 15.71 -14.59
N GLN A 188 21.97 14.90 -15.48
CA GLN A 188 22.58 15.31 -16.74
C GLN A 188 21.97 14.50 -17.89
N ALA A 189 21.99 15.10 -19.10
CA ALA A 189 21.58 14.37 -20.28
C ALA A 189 22.40 13.09 -20.45
N GLY A 190 21.72 11.97 -20.64
CA GLY A 190 22.29 10.63 -20.69
C GLY A 190 22.25 9.86 -19.37
N ASP A 191 21.87 10.48 -18.24
CA ASP A 191 21.61 9.75 -17.02
C ASP A 191 20.39 8.85 -17.18
N GLU A 192 20.35 7.74 -16.45
CA GLU A 192 19.24 6.80 -16.45
C GLU A 192 18.50 6.86 -15.12
N LEU A 193 17.18 6.97 -15.20
CA LEU A 193 16.28 6.96 -14.05
C LEU A 193 15.22 5.87 -14.22
N ILE A 194 14.97 5.14 -13.15
CA ILE A 194 13.88 4.18 -13.08
C ILE A 194 12.58 4.96 -12.96
N VAL A 195 11.67 4.75 -13.92
CA VAL A 195 10.36 5.44 -13.94
C VAL A 195 9.18 4.48 -13.77
N THR A 196 9.45 3.17 -13.72
CA THR A 196 8.47 2.14 -13.34
C THR A 196 9.25 1.02 -12.70
N LYS A 197 8.83 0.62 -11.50
CA LYS A 197 9.46 -0.49 -10.80
C LYS A 197 8.96 -1.82 -11.38
N GLN A 198 9.86 -2.79 -11.42
CA GLN A 198 9.49 -4.17 -11.64
C GLN A 198 8.56 -4.63 -10.52
N GLU A 199 7.33 -5.02 -10.85
CA GLU A 199 6.37 -5.53 -9.87
C GLU A 199 6.09 -7.00 -10.17
N ALA A 200 6.23 -7.84 -9.15
CA ALA A 200 5.78 -9.22 -9.23
C ALA A 200 4.25 -9.26 -9.34
N THR A 201 3.71 -10.31 -9.96
CA THR A 201 2.28 -10.54 -10.05
C THR A 201 1.64 -10.58 -8.66
N LEU A 202 2.33 -11.22 -7.71
CA LEU A 202 1.94 -11.32 -6.32
C LEU A 202 3.13 -10.98 -5.42
N GLU A 203 2.97 -9.98 -4.56
CA GLU A 203 4.03 -9.54 -3.63
C GLU A 203 3.56 -9.61 -2.19
N VAL A 204 4.47 -10.02 -1.30
CA VAL A 204 4.19 -10.03 0.14
C VAL A 204 4.22 -8.62 0.70
N ARG A 205 3.27 -8.30 1.55
CA ARG A 205 3.14 -7.05 2.30
C ARG A 205 3.12 -7.33 3.80
N ILE A 206 3.97 -6.61 4.53
CA ILE A 206 4.07 -6.71 5.99
C ILE A 206 3.44 -5.46 6.57
N THR A 207 2.33 -5.62 7.25
CA THR A 207 1.60 -4.52 7.90
C THR A 207 1.92 -4.51 9.37
N LYS A 208 2.39 -3.36 9.89
CA LYS A 208 2.71 -3.16 11.31
C LYS A 208 1.90 -2.02 11.89
N VAL A 209 1.34 -2.23 13.08
CA VAL A 209 0.75 -1.17 13.88
C VAL A 209 1.80 -0.70 14.89
N GLU A 210 2.27 0.52 14.72
CA GLU A 210 3.34 1.10 15.51
C GLU A 210 2.86 2.34 16.25
N THR A 211 3.39 2.55 17.46
CA THR A 211 3.08 3.70 18.29
C THR A 211 4.36 4.39 18.71
N TRP A 212 4.42 5.72 18.52
CA TRP A 212 5.56 6.55 18.93
C TRP A 212 5.09 7.88 19.47
N GLN A 213 6.01 8.63 20.07
CA GLN A 213 5.75 9.98 20.56
C GLN A 213 6.47 11.01 19.70
N GLU A 214 5.79 12.14 19.46
CA GLU A 214 6.34 13.31 18.79
C GLU A 214 6.16 14.55 19.67
N GLU A 215 7.11 15.48 19.58
CA GLU A 215 7.01 16.76 20.23
C GLU A 215 6.00 17.68 19.50
N ILE A 216 5.19 18.38 20.28
CA ILE A 216 4.36 19.49 19.83
C ILE A 216 5.12 20.78 20.15
N PRO A 217 5.61 21.52 19.15
CA PRO A 217 6.33 22.76 19.40
C PRO A 217 5.47 23.76 20.17
N TYR A 218 6.08 24.43 21.17
CA TYR A 218 5.40 25.52 21.86
C TYR A 218 5.28 26.76 20.96
N THR A 219 4.31 27.59 21.26
CA THR A 219 4.11 28.91 20.62
C THR A 219 4.75 30.02 21.46
N THR A 220 5.15 31.14 20.82
CA THR A 220 5.67 32.31 21.53
C THR A 220 4.66 33.46 21.42
N GLU A 221 4.20 33.93 22.57
CA GLU A 221 3.37 35.13 22.72
C GLU A 221 4.23 36.31 23.13
N THR A 222 4.14 37.41 22.38
CA THR A 222 4.87 38.63 22.69
C THR A 222 3.89 39.73 23.12
N THR A 223 4.09 40.23 24.31
CA THR A 223 3.36 41.43 24.86
C THR A 223 4.30 42.60 24.98
N THR A 224 3.75 43.80 25.14
CA THR A 224 4.53 45.02 25.35
C THR A 224 4.27 45.62 26.74
N SER A 225 5.30 46.24 27.36
CA SER A 225 5.17 46.90 28.64
C SER A 225 6.01 48.18 28.67
N ASN A 226 5.48 49.23 29.29
CA ASN A 226 6.17 50.49 29.52
C ASN A 226 7.05 50.48 30.80
N GLU A 227 7.11 49.37 31.50
CA GLU A 227 8.03 49.16 32.63
C GLU A 227 9.47 48.97 32.15
N TYR A 228 9.64 48.42 30.98
CA TYR A 228 10.96 48.11 30.39
C TYR A 228 11.29 49.09 29.25
N THR A 229 12.57 49.44 29.13
CA THR A 229 13.03 50.33 28.07
C THR A 229 12.94 49.71 26.68
N VAL A 230 12.75 50.56 25.67
CA VAL A 230 12.76 50.12 24.26
C VAL A 230 14.03 49.32 23.95
N GLY A 231 13.88 48.17 23.28
CA GLY A 231 14.95 47.21 22.97
C GLY A 231 15.14 46.09 24.00
N THR A 232 14.55 46.24 25.21
CA THR A 232 14.57 45.12 26.18
C THR A 232 13.58 44.06 25.81
N LYS A 233 14.02 42.79 25.84
CA LYS A 233 13.16 41.60 25.76
C LYS A 233 13.35 40.80 27.05
N LYS A 234 12.25 40.47 27.73
CA LYS A 234 12.27 39.68 28.96
C LYS A 234 11.33 38.50 28.80
N THR A 235 11.86 37.28 28.89
CA THR A 235 11.04 36.08 28.98
C THR A 235 10.45 36.01 30.39
N VAL A 236 9.12 36.00 30.47
CA VAL A 236 8.37 35.92 31.74
C VAL A 236 7.85 34.51 31.98
N GLN A 237 7.76 33.69 30.93
CA GLN A 237 7.41 32.28 30.97
C GLN A 237 8.18 31.56 29.89
N ASN A 238 8.94 30.53 30.25
CA ASN A 238 9.62 29.68 29.29
C ASN A 238 8.60 28.79 28.56
N GLY A 239 8.79 28.62 27.25
CA GLY A 239 8.07 27.63 26.48
C GLY A 239 8.52 26.21 26.83
N VAL A 240 7.60 25.27 26.78
CA VAL A 240 7.87 23.83 26.91
C VAL A 240 7.14 23.13 25.82
N ASN A 241 7.83 22.27 25.05
CA ASN A 241 7.19 21.44 24.03
C ASN A 241 6.20 20.49 24.70
N GLY A 242 5.06 20.32 24.07
CA GLY A 242 4.12 19.26 24.39
C GLY A 242 4.57 17.93 23.78
N LEU A 243 3.83 16.88 24.05
CA LEU A 243 4.02 15.53 23.49
C LEU A 243 2.69 15.00 22.97
N ARG A 244 2.72 14.42 21.79
CA ARG A 244 1.61 13.64 21.24
C ARG A 244 2.05 12.22 20.98
N GLN A 245 1.15 11.29 21.24
CA GLN A 245 1.31 9.88 20.85
C GLN A 245 0.58 9.65 19.54
N ILE A 246 1.26 9.03 18.60
CA ILE A 246 0.73 8.69 17.28
C ILE A 246 0.75 7.17 17.17
N THR A 247 -0.40 6.60 16.79
CA THR A 247 -0.49 5.20 16.39
C THR A 247 -0.81 5.16 14.91
N ALA A 248 -0.01 4.44 14.15
CA ALA A 248 -0.21 4.30 12.72
C ALA A 248 -0.01 2.86 12.24
N GLN A 249 -0.74 2.52 11.22
CA GLN A 249 -0.54 1.33 10.41
C GLN A 249 0.45 1.67 9.30
N ARG A 250 1.54 0.90 9.22
CA ARG A 250 2.57 1.02 8.20
C ARG A 250 2.68 -0.26 7.41
N VAL A 251 2.76 -0.14 6.09
CA VAL A 251 2.93 -1.28 5.19
C VAL A 251 4.35 -1.26 4.63
N TYR A 252 5.00 -2.40 4.68
CA TYR A 252 6.37 -2.60 4.21
C TYR A 252 6.41 -3.69 3.14
N ASN A 253 7.40 -3.63 2.26
CA ASN A 253 7.76 -4.75 1.41
C ASN A 253 8.70 -5.72 2.16
N THR A 254 9.09 -6.81 1.51
CA THR A 254 10.01 -7.82 2.04
C THR A 254 11.43 -7.31 2.31
N ASP A 255 11.84 -6.21 1.67
CA ASP A 255 13.13 -5.55 1.90
C ASP A 255 13.11 -4.58 3.08
N GLY A 256 11.95 -4.45 3.76
CA GLY A 256 11.76 -3.52 4.88
C GLY A 256 11.54 -2.07 4.45
N ILE A 257 11.29 -1.80 3.18
CA ILE A 257 10.98 -0.46 2.68
C ILE A 257 9.51 -0.14 2.99
N GLN A 258 9.27 1.00 3.66
CA GLN A 258 7.91 1.45 3.94
C GLN A 258 7.22 1.94 2.66
N LEU A 259 6.11 1.31 2.32
CA LEU A 259 5.32 1.61 1.12
C LEU A 259 4.19 2.60 1.40
N SER A 260 3.55 2.47 2.55
CA SER A 260 2.45 3.35 2.94
C SER A 260 2.36 3.51 4.45
N GLN A 261 1.65 4.57 4.87
CA GLN A 261 1.34 4.84 6.28
C GLN A 261 -0.08 5.40 6.39
N LYS A 262 -0.84 4.89 7.33
CA LYS A 262 -2.15 5.41 7.71
C LYS A 262 -2.18 5.70 9.21
N ILE A 263 -2.38 6.95 9.60
CA ILE A 263 -2.54 7.32 11.01
C ILE A 263 -3.90 6.79 11.49
N LEU A 264 -3.87 6.00 12.56
CA LEU A 264 -5.06 5.41 13.19
C LEU A 264 -5.57 6.32 14.31
N SER A 265 -4.64 6.85 15.12
CA SER A 265 -4.99 7.79 16.21
C SER A 265 -3.84 8.75 16.49
N THR A 266 -4.21 9.92 17.02
CA THR A 266 -3.28 10.90 17.57
C THR A 266 -3.86 11.38 18.89
N GLU A 267 -3.11 11.24 19.98
CA GLU A 267 -3.52 11.64 21.33
C GLU A 267 -2.49 12.60 21.91
N VAL A 268 -2.93 13.73 22.43
CA VAL A 268 -2.05 14.68 23.13
C VAL A 268 -1.81 14.14 24.54
N VAL A 269 -0.56 13.74 24.81
CA VAL A 269 -0.13 13.23 26.12
C VAL A 269 0.23 14.39 27.07
N GLN A 270 0.82 15.45 26.50
CA GLN A 270 1.20 16.65 27.21
C GLN A 270 0.97 17.89 26.33
N GLU A 271 0.18 18.83 26.83
CA GLU A 271 -0.02 20.12 26.15
C GLU A 271 1.25 20.96 26.17
N PRO A 272 1.56 21.69 25.07
CA PRO A 272 2.68 22.62 25.06
C PRO A 272 2.42 23.85 25.93
N VAL A 273 3.46 24.32 26.58
CA VAL A 273 3.40 25.58 27.38
C VAL A 273 3.91 26.73 26.52
N THR A 274 3.07 27.72 26.28
CA THR A 274 3.42 28.90 25.49
C THR A 274 4.54 29.72 26.15
N GLU A 275 5.56 30.06 25.38
CA GLU A 275 6.57 31.07 25.82
C GLU A 275 5.95 32.45 25.83
N LYS A 276 6.18 33.22 26.92
CA LYS A 276 5.72 34.62 27.02
C LYS A 276 6.90 35.55 27.12
N ILE A 277 6.99 36.47 26.16
CA ILE A 277 8.04 37.47 26.06
C ILE A 277 7.41 38.86 26.21
N VAL A 278 7.99 39.70 27.08
CA VAL A 278 7.61 41.11 27.22
C VAL A 278 8.67 41.96 26.52
N LYS A 279 8.22 42.81 25.58
CA LYS A 279 9.06 43.83 24.94
C LYS A 279 8.85 45.19 25.60
N GLY A 280 9.94 45.84 25.95
CA GLY A 280 9.91 47.18 26.53
C GLY A 280 9.51 48.26 25.52
N THR A 281 8.65 49.20 25.94
CA THR A 281 8.20 50.36 25.16
C THR A 281 8.57 51.71 25.80
N LYS A 282 9.16 51.69 27.01
CA LYS A 282 9.57 52.92 27.73
C LYS A 282 10.69 53.60 26.97
N LYS A 283 10.43 54.79 26.46
CA LYS A 283 11.46 55.63 25.83
C LYS A 283 12.41 56.10 26.93
N VAL A 284 13.71 55.92 26.74
CA VAL A 284 14.73 56.57 27.58
C VAL A 284 14.79 58.03 27.15
N THR A 285 14.20 58.90 27.93
CA THR A 285 14.48 60.35 27.82
C THR A 285 15.87 60.60 28.44
N SER A 286 16.90 60.69 27.62
CA SER A 286 18.16 61.24 28.03
C SER A 286 17.88 62.69 28.36
N SER A 287 17.78 63.02 29.63
CA SER A 287 17.91 64.40 30.06
C SER A 287 19.37 64.81 29.82
N THR A 288 19.63 65.36 28.66
CA THR A 288 20.85 66.08 28.42
C THR A 288 20.71 67.37 29.29
N SER A 289 21.16 67.29 30.50
CA SER A 289 21.40 68.53 31.24
C SER A 289 22.51 69.29 30.51
N TYR A 290 22.11 70.25 29.70
CA TYR A 290 23.06 71.18 29.18
C TYR A 290 23.59 71.94 30.40
N ILE A 291 24.85 71.66 30.80
CA ILE A 291 25.58 72.48 31.69
C ILE A 291 25.87 73.75 30.87
N THR A 292 25.08 74.77 31.05
CA THR A 292 25.41 76.13 30.58
C THR A 292 26.66 76.55 31.24
N GLY A 293 27.80 76.35 30.62
CA GLY A 293 29.06 76.89 31.06
C GLY A 293 28.99 78.40 30.98
N SER A 294 29.58 79.09 31.97
CA SER A 294 29.65 80.54 32.14
C SER A 294 30.37 81.32 31.00
N GLY A 295 30.63 80.65 29.87
CA GLY A 295 31.19 81.29 28.64
C GLY A 295 32.67 81.78 28.78
N GLN A 296 33.37 81.46 29.83
CA GLN A 296 34.80 81.71 29.88
C GLN A 296 35.60 80.50 29.42
N PHE A 297 36.06 80.52 28.16
CA PHE A 297 37.07 79.63 27.68
C PHE A 297 38.42 80.02 28.26
N ILE A 298 38.97 79.21 29.14
CA ILE A 298 40.36 79.32 29.53
C ILE A 298 41.14 78.52 28.54
N TRP A 299 41.94 79.18 27.69
CA TRP A 299 42.84 78.47 26.75
C TRP A 299 43.86 77.65 27.53
N PRO A 300 44.13 76.46 27.19
CA PRO A 300 45.20 75.70 27.80
C PRO A 300 46.52 76.46 27.57
N VAL A 301 47.22 76.80 28.66
CA VAL A 301 48.53 77.41 28.61
C VAL A 301 49.50 76.46 27.92
N PRO A 302 50.15 76.87 26.82
CA PRO A 302 51.14 76.04 26.18
C PRO A 302 52.42 76.05 27.03
N GLY A 303 52.87 74.85 27.31
CA GLY A 303 54.22 74.63 27.72
C GLY A 303 54.44 74.22 29.19
N TYR A 304 54.84 72.94 29.30
CA TYR A 304 56.15 72.67 29.85
C TYR A 304 56.67 71.37 29.28
N ARG A 305 57.95 71.39 28.87
CA ARG A 305 58.79 70.31 28.36
C ARG A 305 58.83 69.08 29.27
#